data_a2b212537e4b67999b56afc856723256
#
_entry.id   a2b212537e4b67999b56afc856723256
#
_cell.length_a   1.000
_cell.length_b   1.000
_cell.length_c   1.000
_cell.angle_alpha   90.00
_cell.angle_beta   90.00
_cell.angle_gamma   90.00
#
_symmetry.space_group_name_H-M   'P 1'
#
loop_
_entity.id
_entity.type
_entity.pdbx_description
1 polymer ?
#
loop_
_entity_poly.entity_id
_entity_poly.type
_entity_poly.pdbx_seq_one_letter_code
_entity_poly.pdbx_strand_id
1 'polypeptide(L)'
;SRPHPITLAAAQQGVLACSGRINQVVNALGVTDKSGVALLLPPAQQDQRLVPLVLEMSTTQGGSAYISATFAPNQANGCGANYDAVVYWPQSCDEVTQQYYASLKLLGRLKKDVVMLDGGVNMKVFLLPAGAAGCVSIRRETLL
;
A
#
# COMPACT_ATOMS: atom_id res chain seq x y z
N SER A 1 5.42 14.04 -19.31
CA SER A 1 4.25 14.15 -18.42
C SER A 1 4.62 14.84 -17.12
N ARG A 2 3.66 15.44 -16.49
CA ARG A 2 3.88 16.11 -15.20
C ARG A 2 4.00 15.11 -14.07
N PRO A 3 4.89 15.33 -13.08
CA PRO A 3 4.88 14.55 -11.87
C PRO A 3 3.54 14.67 -11.14
N HIS A 4 3.19 13.62 -10.42
CA HIS A 4 1.99 13.62 -9.60
C HIS A 4 2.06 14.74 -8.54
N PRO A 5 0.93 15.39 -8.18
CA PRO A 5 0.93 16.44 -7.16
C PRO A 5 1.55 16.03 -5.82
N ILE A 6 1.39 14.77 -5.40
CA ILE A 6 2.04 14.26 -4.17
C ILE A 6 3.56 14.28 -4.34
N THR A 7 4.05 13.86 -5.50
CA THR A 7 5.50 13.87 -5.80
C THR A 7 6.05 15.28 -5.71
N LEU A 8 5.33 16.26 -6.28
CA LEU A 8 5.73 17.67 -6.23
C LEU A 8 5.71 18.19 -4.80
N ALA A 9 4.68 17.86 -4.03
CA ALA A 9 4.58 18.29 -2.62
C ALA A 9 5.73 17.72 -1.79
N ALA A 10 6.08 16.46 -1.99
CA ALA A 10 7.22 15.83 -1.31
C ALA A 10 8.54 16.50 -1.70
N ALA A 11 8.74 16.78 -2.99
CA ALA A 11 9.94 17.46 -3.48
C ALA A 11 10.08 18.86 -2.88
N GLN A 12 8.99 19.61 -2.76
CA GLN A 12 8.98 20.93 -2.13
C GLN A 12 9.36 20.88 -0.66
N GLN A 13 9.17 19.75 0.00
CA GLN A 13 9.57 19.53 1.39
C GLN A 13 10.98 18.95 1.51
N GLY A 14 11.70 18.78 0.41
CA GLY A 14 13.07 18.28 0.40
C GLY A 14 13.25 16.80 0.12
N VAL A 15 12.19 16.09 -0.23
CA VAL A 15 12.26 14.65 -0.59
C VAL A 15 12.55 14.55 -2.08
N LEU A 16 13.81 14.30 -2.43
CA LEU A 16 14.28 14.26 -3.82
C LEU A 16 14.70 12.86 -4.25
N ALA A 17 15.44 12.14 -3.42
CA ALA A 17 15.94 10.80 -3.75
C ALA A 17 14.82 9.79 -4.02
N CYS A 18 13.67 9.95 -3.36
CA CYS A 18 12.51 9.07 -3.52
C CYS A 18 11.47 9.58 -4.52
N SER A 19 11.71 10.70 -5.18
CA SER A 19 10.74 11.32 -6.11
C SER A 19 10.21 10.35 -7.16
N GLY A 20 11.09 9.64 -7.84
CA GLY A 20 10.70 8.70 -8.88
C GLY A 20 9.88 7.54 -8.34
N ARG A 21 10.25 7.02 -7.17
CA ARG A 21 9.53 5.91 -6.54
C ARG A 21 8.17 6.36 -6.03
N ILE A 22 8.08 7.53 -5.41
CA ILE A 22 6.80 8.10 -4.98
C ILE A 22 5.88 8.26 -6.20
N ASN A 23 6.38 8.84 -7.28
CA ASN A 23 5.61 9.04 -8.50
C ASN A 23 5.08 7.72 -9.06
N GLN A 24 5.92 6.69 -9.10
CA GLN A 24 5.54 5.36 -9.54
C GLN A 24 4.39 4.78 -8.70
N VAL A 25 4.51 4.85 -7.38
CA VAL A 25 3.54 4.25 -6.46
C VAL A 25 2.20 4.98 -6.51
N VAL A 26 2.19 6.31 -6.40
CA VAL A 26 0.93 7.07 -6.38
C VAL A 26 0.19 6.97 -7.71
N ASN A 27 0.91 6.92 -8.83
CA ASN A 27 0.27 6.70 -10.13
C ASN A 27 -0.28 5.28 -10.27
N ALA A 28 0.48 4.27 -9.84
CA ALA A 28 0.03 2.88 -9.88
C ALA A 28 -1.20 2.64 -9.00
N LEU A 29 -1.29 3.31 -7.86
CA LEU A 29 -2.44 3.22 -6.96
C LEU A 29 -3.65 4.02 -7.45
N GLY A 30 -3.49 4.90 -8.44
CA GLY A 30 -4.58 5.71 -8.95
C GLY A 30 -4.97 6.87 -8.03
N VAL A 31 -4.03 7.42 -7.27
CA VAL A 31 -4.30 8.54 -6.36
C VAL A 31 -4.71 9.77 -7.14
N THR A 32 -5.82 10.39 -6.75
CA THR A 32 -6.36 11.59 -7.38
C THR A 32 -6.65 12.67 -6.33
N ASP A 33 -7.20 13.80 -6.77
CA ASP A 33 -7.64 14.87 -5.87
C ASP A 33 -8.82 14.47 -4.97
N LYS A 34 -9.47 13.33 -5.26
CA LYS A 34 -10.53 12.76 -4.43
C LYS A 34 -10.00 11.83 -3.35
N SER A 35 -8.72 11.52 -3.36
CA SER A 35 -8.08 10.68 -2.35
C SER A 35 -7.72 11.51 -1.12
N GLY A 36 -7.80 10.91 0.06
CA GLY A 36 -7.25 11.48 1.28
C GLY A 36 -5.75 11.20 1.35
N VAL A 37 -4.95 12.16 1.78
CA VAL A 37 -3.49 12.04 1.79
C VAL A 37 -2.91 12.66 3.04
N ALA A 38 -1.98 11.95 3.68
CA ALA A 38 -1.12 12.52 4.72
C ALA A 38 0.34 12.11 4.45
N LEU A 39 1.20 13.10 4.28
CA LEU A 39 2.63 12.90 4.13
C LEU A 39 3.27 13.21 5.48
N LEU A 40 3.82 12.19 6.15
CA LEU A 40 4.27 12.28 7.54
C LEU A 40 5.78 12.42 7.60
N LEU A 41 6.29 13.55 7.13
CA LEU A 41 7.72 13.79 7.00
C LEU A 41 8.42 13.97 8.34
N PRO A 42 9.68 13.50 8.47
CA PRO A 42 10.50 13.84 9.62
C PRO A 42 10.77 15.35 9.67
N PRO A 43 11.05 15.90 10.86
CA PRO A 43 11.26 17.35 11.00
C PRO A 43 12.55 17.87 10.35
N ALA A 44 13.51 16.99 10.08
CA ALA A 44 14.79 17.34 9.47
C ALA A 44 15.32 16.17 8.65
N GLN A 45 16.24 16.44 7.73
CA GLN A 45 16.90 15.43 6.91
C GLN A 45 15.91 14.60 6.08
N GLN A 46 14.94 15.25 5.49
CA GLN A 46 13.81 14.61 4.79
C GLN A 46 14.28 13.68 3.66
N ASP A 47 15.45 13.97 3.07
CA ASP A 47 15.98 13.19 1.96
C ASP A 47 16.87 12.01 2.40
N GLN A 48 17.05 11.83 3.71
CA GLN A 48 17.93 10.79 4.27
C GLN A 48 17.21 9.85 5.24
N ARG A 49 15.91 10.08 5.49
CA ARG A 49 15.13 9.31 6.44
C ARG A 49 13.94 8.67 5.75
N LEU A 50 13.28 7.77 6.46
CA LEU A 50 12.04 7.16 5.96
C LEU A 50 10.99 8.22 5.65
N VAL A 51 10.27 8.04 4.57
CA VAL A 51 9.20 8.92 4.13
C VAL A 51 7.89 8.14 4.19
N PRO A 52 7.09 8.32 5.26
CA PRO A 52 5.78 7.67 5.36
C PRO A 52 4.72 8.48 4.62
N LEU A 53 3.83 7.76 3.94
CA LEU A 53 2.70 8.33 3.21
C LEU A 53 1.48 7.48 3.53
N VAL A 54 0.39 8.09 3.99
CA VAL A 54 -0.86 7.37 4.20
C VAL A 54 -1.95 7.94 3.32
N LEU A 55 -2.82 7.05 2.84
CA LEU A 55 -3.86 7.39 1.88
C LEU A 55 -5.20 6.78 2.32
N GLU A 56 -6.28 7.49 2.04
CA GLU A 56 -7.61 6.91 2.00
C GLU A 56 -8.11 6.97 0.56
N MET A 57 -8.53 5.82 0.04
CA MET A 57 -9.04 5.71 -1.32
C MET A 57 -10.37 4.96 -1.32
N SER A 58 -11.28 5.35 -2.21
CA SER A 58 -12.52 4.61 -2.40
C SER A 58 -12.26 3.32 -3.16
N THR A 59 -12.93 2.24 -2.74
CA THR A 59 -12.92 0.97 -3.45
C THR A 59 -14.04 0.91 -4.48
N THR A 60 -13.94 -0.02 -5.42
CA THR A 60 -14.98 -0.25 -6.42
C THR A 60 -16.30 -0.76 -5.81
N GLN A 61 -16.23 -1.30 -4.59
CA GLN A 61 -17.41 -1.78 -3.86
C GLN A 61 -18.05 -0.71 -2.95
N GLY A 62 -17.58 0.52 -3.02
CA GLY A 62 -18.15 1.64 -2.27
C GLY A 62 -17.61 1.85 -0.86
N GLY A 63 -16.66 1.01 -0.42
CA GLY A 63 -15.96 1.19 0.84
C GLY A 63 -14.70 2.03 0.70
N SER A 64 -13.90 2.07 1.76
CA SER A 64 -12.62 2.78 1.78
C SER A 64 -11.47 1.80 1.97
N ALA A 65 -10.35 2.09 1.29
CA ALA A 65 -9.07 1.45 1.54
C ALA A 65 -8.20 2.40 2.34
N TYR A 66 -7.51 1.87 3.36
CA TYR A 66 -6.42 2.56 4.03
C TYR A 66 -5.11 2.04 3.45
N ILE A 67 -4.26 2.93 2.97
CA ILE A 67 -2.96 2.53 2.40
C ILE A 67 -1.85 3.20 3.20
N SER A 68 -0.92 2.40 3.69
CA SER A 68 0.28 2.87 4.38
C SER A 68 1.49 2.53 3.53
N ALA A 69 2.15 3.56 3.03
CA ALA A 69 3.36 3.42 2.21
C ALA A 69 4.57 4.00 2.94
N THR A 70 5.70 3.35 2.79
CA THR A 70 6.98 3.83 3.34
C THR A 70 8.03 3.80 2.24
N PHE A 71 8.71 4.93 2.06
CA PHE A 71 9.80 5.08 1.10
C PHE A 71 11.11 5.21 1.83
N ALA A 72 12.13 4.48 1.37
CA ALA A 72 13.44 4.42 2.01
C ALA A 72 14.51 4.86 1.00
N PRO A 73 15.16 6.04 1.21
CA PRO A 73 16.08 6.59 0.23
C PRO A 73 17.42 5.87 0.13
N ASN A 74 17.78 5.09 1.14
CA ASN A 74 19.14 4.51 1.24
C ASN A 74 19.15 3.02 0.89
N GLN A 75 18.41 2.62 -0.14
CA GLN A 75 18.41 1.23 -0.61
C GLN A 75 19.40 1.04 -1.75
N ALA A 76 19.75 -0.23 -2.03
CA ALA A 76 20.78 -0.58 -3.01
C ALA A 76 20.53 0.02 -4.40
N ASN A 77 19.28 0.17 -4.80
CA ASN A 77 18.89 0.73 -6.10
C ASN A 77 18.35 2.17 -5.99
N GLY A 78 18.74 2.90 -4.94
CA GLY A 78 18.26 4.25 -4.69
C GLY A 78 17.14 4.25 -3.66
N CYS A 79 15.91 4.49 -4.08
CA CYS A 79 14.76 4.49 -3.18
C CYS A 79 13.95 3.21 -3.33
N GLY A 80 13.83 2.48 -2.22
CA GLY A 80 12.90 1.36 -2.10
C GLY A 80 11.60 1.80 -1.45
N ALA A 81 10.56 0.97 -1.59
CA ALA A 81 9.27 1.24 -0.96
C ALA A 81 8.55 -0.06 -0.64
N ASN A 82 7.68 0.00 0.35
CA ASN A 82 6.61 -0.97 0.47
C ASN A 82 5.31 -0.26 0.85
N TYR A 83 4.19 -0.89 0.58
CA TYR A 83 2.90 -0.40 1.06
C TYR A 83 1.98 -1.55 1.42
N ASP A 84 1.06 -1.27 2.35
CA ASP A 84 -0.05 -2.14 2.71
C ASP A 84 -1.35 -1.43 2.35
N ALA A 85 -2.18 -2.09 1.53
CA ALA A 85 -3.52 -1.63 1.21
C ALA A 85 -4.51 -2.47 2.02
N VAL A 86 -5.21 -1.82 2.95
CA VAL A 86 -6.09 -2.48 3.92
C VAL A 86 -7.53 -2.18 3.55
N VAL A 87 -8.34 -3.23 3.35
CA VAL A 87 -9.75 -3.12 2.98
C VAL A 87 -10.57 -4.03 3.89
N TYR A 88 -11.68 -3.49 4.42
CA TYR A 88 -12.71 -4.30 5.08
C TYR A 88 -13.74 -4.76 4.05
N TRP A 89 -14.11 -6.03 4.12
CA TRP A 89 -15.12 -6.65 3.27
C TRP A 89 -16.25 -7.19 4.16
N PRO A 90 -17.51 -6.87 3.87
CA PRO A 90 -18.65 -7.46 4.59
C PRO A 90 -18.99 -8.87 4.07
N GLN A 91 -17.96 -9.67 3.86
CA GLN A 91 -18.03 -11.03 3.31
C GLN A 91 -16.98 -11.88 4.04
N SER A 92 -17.15 -13.21 4.00
CA SER A 92 -16.15 -14.11 4.58
C SER A 92 -14.82 -14.02 3.82
N CYS A 93 -13.73 -14.37 4.48
CA CYS A 93 -12.43 -14.42 3.81
C CYS A 93 -12.39 -15.44 2.67
N ASP A 94 -13.14 -16.54 2.77
CA ASP A 94 -13.27 -17.50 1.67
C ASP A 94 -13.93 -16.86 0.45
N GLU A 95 -15.00 -16.10 0.66
CA GLU A 95 -15.68 -15.39 -0.43
C GLU A 95 -14.79 -14.34 -1.08
N VAL A 96 -14.06 -13.57 -0.27
CA VAL A 96 -13.11 -12.57 -0.75
C VAL A 96 -12.02 -13.24 -1.59
N THR A 97 -11.47 -14.36 -1.12
CA THR A 97 -10.47 -15.12 -1.86
C THR A 97 -10.99 -15.57 -3.21
N GLN A 98 -12.18 -16.17 -3.25
CA GLN A 98 -12.75 -16.70 -4.49
C GLN A 98 -13.10 -15.59 -5.48
N GLN A 99 -13.59 -14.47 -4.98
CA GLN A 99 -14.07 -13.38 -5.82
C GLN A 99 -12.93 -12.49 -6.35
N TYR A 100 -11.90 -12.24 -5.55
CA TYR A 100 -10.87 -11.24 -5.88
C TYR A 100 -9.46 -11.79 -5.98
N TYR A 101 -9.18 -12.93 -5.36
CA TYR A 101 -7.82 -13.48 -5.24
C TYR A 101 -7.73 -14.95 -5.63
N ALA A 102 -8.66 -15.45 -6.45
CA ALA A 102 -8.72 -16.86 -6.84
C ALA A 102 -7.45 -17.34 -7.56
N SER A 103 -6.76 -16.44 -8.26
CA SER A 103 -5.52 -16.76 -8.98
C SER A 103 -4.30 -16.88 -8.09
N LEU A 104 -4.38 -16.44 -6.82
CA LEU A 104 -3.25 -16.45 -5.92
C LEU A 104 -3.14 -17.80 -5.20
N LYS A 105 -1.89 -18.23 -5.01
CA LYS A 105 -1.60 -19.50 -4.34
C LYS A 105 -1.65 -19.34 -2.83
N LEU A 106 -2.29 -20.28 -2.13
CA LEU A 106 -2.25 -20.32 -0.68
C LEU A 106 -0.85 -20.72 -0.22
N LEU A 107 -0.22 -19.88 0.59
CA LEU A 107 1.08 -20.18 1.21
C LEU A 107 0.94 -20.76 2.62
N GLY A 108 -0.15 -20.47 3.31
CA GLY A 108 -0.38 -20.97 4.66
C GLY A 108 -0.97 -19.92 5.57
N ARG A 109 -0.75 -20.07 6.87
CA ARG A 109 -1.21 -19.16 7.90
C ARG A 109 -0.03 -18.64 8.70
N LEU A 110 -0.13 -17.39 9.17
CA LEU A 110 0.93 -16.84 10.04
C LEU A 110 0.93 -17.54 11.39
N LYS A 111 -0.25 -17.72 11.98
CA LYS A 111 -0.43 -18.52 13.18
C LYS A 111 -1.74 -19.27 13.10
N LYS A 112 -2.85 -18.64 13.43
CA LYS A 112 -4.15 -19.28 13.56
C LYS A 112 -5.15 -18.76 12.52
N ASP A 113 -5.25 -17.44 12.39
CA ASP A 113 -6.32 -16.81 11.65
C ASP A 113 -5.87 -16.07 10.37
N VAL A 114 -4.65 -15.58 10.34
CA VAL A 114 -4.18 -14.79 9.21
C VAL A 114 -3.66 -15.68 8.10
N VAL A 115 -4.37 -15.72 7.00
CA VAL A 115 -4.01 -16.49 5.80
C VAL A 115 -3.10 -15.64 4.92
N MET A 116 -2.08 -16.27 4.33
CA MET A 116 -1.16 -15.63 3.40
C MET A 116 -1.30 -16.24 2.01
N LEU A 117 -1.57 -15.37 1.02
CA LEU A 117 -1.66 -15.72 -0.39
C LEU A 117 -0.47 -15.15 -1.16
N ASP A 118 0.00 -15.89 -2.15
CA ASP A 118 1.17 -15.52 -2.95
C ASP A 118 0.74 -14.85 -4.25
N GLY A 119 1.12 -13.59 -4.43
CA GLY A 119 0.95 -12.84 -5.67
C GLY A 119 2.25 -12.67 -6.45
N GLY A 120 3.33 -13.34 -6.03
CA GLY A 120 4.64 -13.24 -6.65
C GLY A 120 5.70 -12.76 -5.66
N VAL A 121 6.90 -12.53 -6.15
CA VAL A 121 8.06 -12.15 -5.32
C VAL A 121 7.79 -10.87 -4.54
N ASN A 122 7.14 -9.90 -5.15
CA ASN A 122 6.98 -8.57 -4.58
C ASN A 122 5.58 -8.30 -4.05
N MET A 123 4.68 -9.27 -4.07
CA MET A 123 3.29 -9.04 -3.64
C MET A 123 2.75 -10.22 -2.87
N LYS A 124 2.17 -9.93 -1.71
CA LYS A 124 1.45 -10.90 -0.88
C LYS A 124 0.13 -10.31 -0.45
N VAL A 125 -0.85 -11.16 -0.24
CA VAL A 125 -2.14 -10.77 0.32
C VAL A 125 -2.35 -11.54 1.61
N PHE A 126 -2.72 -10.80 2.66
CA PHE A 126 -3.06 -11.38 3.95
C PHE A 126 -4.56 -11.20 4.19
N LEU A 127 -5.20 -12.22 4.70
CA LEU A 127 -6.64 -12.20 4.98
C LEU A 127 -6.86 -12.54 6.45
N LEU A 128 -7.64 -11.70 7.12
CA LEU A 128 -7.94 -11.83 8.54
C LEU A 128 -9.45 -11.78 8.74
N PRO A 129 -10.07 -12.83 9.31
CA PRO A 129 -11.50 -12.77 9.66
C PRO A 129 -11.75 -11.59 10.62
N ALA A 130 -12.81 -10.85 10.36
CA ALA A 130 -13.16 -9.65 11.12
C ALA A 130 -14.65 -9.67 11.46
N GLY A 131 -14.96 -9.66 12.76
CA GLY A 131 -16.34 -9.78 13.22
C GLY A 131 -16.95 -11.15 12.91
N ALA A 132 -18.27 -11.23 12.90
CA ALA A 132 -18.98 -12.50 12.72
C ALA A 132 -18.95 -13.00 11.27
N ALA A 133 -18.89 -12.09 10.29
CA ALA A 133 -19.06 -12.45 8.88
C ALA A 133 -18.19 -11.65 7.93
N GLY A 134 -17.24 -10.86 8.43
CA GLY A 134 -16.42 -9.99 7.62
C GLY A 134 -14.99 -10.50 7.44
N CYS A 135 -14.24 -9.79 6.60
CA CYS A 135 -12.84 -10.07 6.31
C CYS A 135 -12.07 -8.77 6.13
N VAL A 136 -10.86 -8.73 6.62
CA VAL A 136 -9.91 -7.66 6.30
C VAL A 136 -8.87 -8.25 5.35
N SER A 137 -8.68 -7.60 4.19
CA SER A 137 -7.59 -7.93 3.29
C SER A 137 -6.48 -6.90 3.39
N ILE A 138 -5.25 -7.37 3.36
CA ILE A 138 -4.06 -6.52 3.36
C ILE A 138 -3.21 -6.95 2.17
N ARG A 139 -3.13 -6.10 1.15
CA ARG A 139 -2.26 -6.34 0.01
C ARG A 139 -0.95 -5.61 0.24
N ARG A 140 0.12 -6.38 0.41
CA ARG A 140 1.45 -5.82 0.62
C ARG A 140 2.27 -5.94 -0.65
N GLU A 141 2.84 -4.82 -1.07
CA GLU A 141 3.73 -4.78 -2.22
C GLU A 141 5.06 -4.16 -1.82
N THR A 142 6.16 -4.72 -2.34
CA THR A 142 7.51 -4.22 -2.09
C THR A 142 8.14 -3.84 -3.43
N LEU A 143 8.69 -2.64 -3.50
CA LEU A 143 9.35 -2.12 -4.70
C LEU A 143 10.82 -1.81 -4.34
N LEU A 144 11.70 -2.57 -4.95
CA LEU A 144 13.13 -2.52 -4.65
C LEU A 144 13.90 -1.63 -5.64
#